data_3d733736f724c9ae170894ed2cc2cd07
#
_entry.id   3d733736f724c9ae170894ed2cc2cd07
#
_cell.length_a   1.000
_cell.length_b   1.000
_cell.length_c   1.000
_cell.angle_alpha   90.00
_cell.angle_beta   90.00
_cell.angle_gamma   90.00
#
_symmetry.space_group_name_H-M   'P 1'
#
loop_
_entity.id
_entity.type
_entity.pdbx_description
1 polymer ?
#
loop_
_entity_poly.entity_id
_entity_poly.type
_entity_poly.pdbx_seq_one_letter_code
_entity_poly.pdbx_strand_id
1 'polypeptide(L)'
;LTQEPYDSASSRAYNHEAGMKFISRGEGVRRLGDHKKYANPLSKNFAATIWQFNDEPREQKILCCEFHTKANALNADAMKILEESVDRLEQDNYQGLVVYNEAMNFSAGADLNTMIGLADVKDWKGIDKYLSDFQSACMKMKYASKPTVSAVAGLAIGGGFEVACQTSKMVAHMNSTLGLVETGVGLVPGGGGCKELLWRWVQDKKYVNDHDQAALQVFDIIGYGLMAHSPLQAKKHKFFLDDDIFVLNRDNLLVEAFNQVSLLKSGYSAPEKPKFTLSGPEVKEKMHQVLLDLEQKKIIFGYDVD
;
A
#
# COMPACT_ATOMS: atom_id res chain seq x y z
N LEU A 1 -10.52 29.80 -29.65
CA LEU A 1 -10.67 28.98 -28.42
C LEU A 1 -9.62 29.47 -27.44
N THR A 2 -9.99 30.43 -26.58
CA THR A 2 -9.16 30.85 -25.46
C THR A 2 -9.12 29.72 -24.47
N GLN A 3 -7.95 29.11 -24.26
CA GLN A 3 -7.74 28.15 -23.15
C GLN A 3 -7.87 28.91 -21.84
N GLU A 4 -8.93 28.67 -21.11
CA GLU A 4 -9.08 29.20 -19.76
C GLU A 4 -8.06 28.53 -18.85
N PRO A 5 -7.27 29.27 -18.07
CA PRO A 5 -6.37 28.66 -17.09
C PRO A 5 -7.19 27.93 -16.04
N TYR A 6 -6.92 26.65 -15.90
CA TYR A 6 -7.59 25.75 -14.94
C TYR A 6 -6.76 25.61 -13.68
N ASP A 7 -7.33 25.99 -12.54
CA ASP A 7 -6.76 25.69 -11.24
C ASP A 7 -7.28 24.34 -10.72
N SER A 8 -6.49 23.30 -10.91
CA SER A 8 -6.83 21.93 -10.49
C SER A 8 -7.01 21.76 -8.97
N ALA A 9 -6.39 22.62 -8.17
CA ALA A 9 -6.46 22.52 -6.71
C ALA A 9 -7.77 23.07 -6.15
N SER A 10 -8.37 24.05 -6.82
CA SER A 10 -9.57 24.75 -6.33
C SER A 10 -10.85 24.35 -7.05
N SER A 11 -10.79 23.53 -8.09
CA SER A 11 -11.92 23.26 -9.00
C SER A 11 -12.52 24.54 -9.59
N ARG A 12 -11.68 25.52 -9.89
CA ARG A 12 -12.07 26.82 -10.42
C ARG A 12 -11.46 27.00 -11.79
N ALA A 13 -12.26 27.43 -12.76
CA ALA A 13 -11.75 27.97 -14.01
C ALA A 13 -11.79 29.50 -13.93
N TYR A 14 -10.75 30.13 -14.39
CA TYR A 14 -10.69 31.58 -14.51
C TYR A 14 -11.13 31.99 -15.91
N ASN A 15 -12.22 32.78 -16.00
CA ASN A 15 -12.63 33.43 -17.22
C ASN A 15 -12.21 34.91 -17.12
N HIS A 16 -11.39 35.38 -18.05
CA HIS A 16 -10.82 36.72 -18.04
C HIS A 16 -11.88 37.83 -18.01
N GLU A 17 -13.07 37.58 -18.57
CA GLU A 17 -14.15 38.58 -18.64
C GLU A 17 -15.16 38.48 -17.48
N ALA A 18 -15.32 37.30 -16.86
CA ALA A 18 -16.35 37.02 -15.87
C ALA A 18 -15.81 36.72 -14.47
N GLY A 19 -14.49 36.73 -14.27
CA GLY A 19 -13.87 36.34 -13.01
C GLY A 19 -13.86 34.82 -12.77
N MET A 20 -13.62 34.38 -11.52
CA MET A 20 -13.56 32.97 -11.17
C MET A 20 -14.95 32.33 -11.18
N LYS A 21 -15.12 31.30 -12.00
CA LYS A 21 -16.35 30.48 -12.03
C LYS A 21 -16.09 29.14 -11.39
N PHE A 22 -17.00 28.69 -10.51
CA PHE A 22 -16.97 27.33 -10.00
C PHE A 22 -17.37 26.37 -11.11
N ILE A 23 -16.50 25.42 -11.40
CA ILE A 23 -16.86 24.24 -12.20
C ILE A 23 -17.20 23.14 -11.21
N SER A 24 -18.46 22.66 -11.25
CA SER A 24 -18.85 21.49 -10.47
C SER A 24 -18.04 20.28 -10.96
N ARG A 25 -17.56 19.46 -10.04
CA ARG A 25 -16.99 18.17 -10.41
C ARG A 25 -18.05 17.30 -11.03
N GLY A 26 -17.65 16.37 -11.89
CA GLY A 26 -18.54 15.35 -12.40
C GLY A 26 -19.18 14.55 -11.27
N GLU A 27 -20.34 14.02 -11.52
CA GLU A 27 -21.05 13.16 -10.57
C GLU A 27 -20.16 11.99 -10.12
N GLY A 28 -20.14 11.69 -8.82
CA GLY A 28 -19.33 10.61 -8.25
C GLY A 28 -17.85 10.93 -8.03
N VAL A 29 -17.37 12.15 -8.31
CA VAL A 29 -15.99 12.55 -8.02
C VAL A 29 -15.87 13.12 -6.62
N ARG A 30 -15.01 12.52 -5.79
CA ARG A 30 -14.60 13.05 -4.48
C ARG A 30 -13.10 13.22 -4.43
N ARG A 31 -12.63 14.36 -3.94
CA ARG A 31 -11.21 14.63 -3.76
C ARG A 31 -10.89 14.99 -2.32
N LEU A 32 -9.78 14.44 -1.85
CA LEU A 32 -9.26 14.76 -0.52
C LEU A 32 -8.88 16.25 -0.40
N GLY A 33 -8.31 16.85 -1.46
CA GLY A 33 -7.99 18.26 -1.51
C GLY A 33 -9.21 19.18 -1.34
N ASP A 34 -10.39 18.77 -1.81
CA ASP A 34 -11.62 19.54 -1.57
C ASP A 34 -12.10 19.36 -0.14
N HIS A 35 -12.03 18.14 0.41
CA HIS A 35 -12.39 17.86 1.79
C HIS A 35 -11.54 18.68 2.78
N LYS A 36 -10.26 18.79 2.55
CA LYS A 36 -9.30 19.55 3.38
C LYS A 36 -9.64 21.04 3.51
N LYS A 37 -10.42 21.62 2.60
CA LYS A 37 -10.81 23.04 2.66
C LYS A 37 -11.83 23.32 3.77
N TYR A 38 -12.57 22.30 4.19
CA TYR A 38 -13.72 22.44 5.10
C TYR A 38 -13.65 21.53 6.33
N ALA A 39 -12.78 20.53 6.33
CA ALA A 39 -12.64 19.57 7.42
C ALA A 39 -11.36 19.82 8.22
N ASN A 40 -11.46 19.63 9.53
CA ASN A 40 -10.28 19.55 10.39
C ASN A 40 -9.79 18.10 10.46
N PRO A 41 -8.47 17.88 10.49
CA PRO A 41 -7.94 16.53 10.69
C PRO A 41 -8.27 16.02 12.11
N LEU A 42 -8.51 14.72 12.23
CA LEU A 42 -8.67 14.05 13.53
C LEU A 42 -7.32 13.95 14.28
N SER A 43 -6.27 13.70 13.51
CA SER A 43 -4.89 13.65 13.97
C SER A 43 -3.96 13.92 12.80
N LYS A 44 -2.81 14.54 13.08
CA LYS A 44 -1.75 14.73 12.09
C LYS A 44 -0.39 14.91 12.73
N ASN A 45 0.64 14.52 11.99
CA ASN A 45 2.01 14.91 12.22
C ASN A 45 2.63 15.45 10.90
N PHE A 46 3.94 15.61 10.82
CA PHE A 46 4.57 16.10 9.60
C PHE A 46 4.60 15.05 8.45
N ALA A 47 4.31 13.78 8.72
CA ALA A 47 4.41 12.69 7.76
C ALA A 47 3.05 12.17 7.27
N ALA A 48 1.99 12.27 8.10
CA ALA A 48 0.69 11.71 7.77
C ALA A 48 -0.45 12.42 8.49
N THR A 49 -1.68 12.18 8.03
CA THR A 49 -2.91 12.81 8.58
C THR A 49 -4.06 11.82 8.54
N ILE A 50 -4.89 11.84 9.58
CA ILE A 50 -6.17 11.11 9.65
C ILE A 50 -7.31 12.09 9.38
N TRP A 51 -8.12 11.77 8.39
CA TRP A 51 -9.32 12.49 8.02
C TRP A 51 -10.56 11.66 8.30
N GLN A 52 -11.67 12.30 8.67
CA GLN A 52 -13.00 11.69 8.71
C GLN A 52 -13.81 12.15 7.52
N PHE A 53 -14.38 11.20 6.81
CA PHE A 53 -15.40 11.46 5.79
C PHE A 53 -16.78 11.01 6.31
N ASN A 54 -17.78 11.85 6.05
CA ASN A 54 -19.16 11.45 6.15
C ASN A 54 -19.61 11.06 4.74
N ASP A 55 -19.96 9.80 4.55
CA ASP A 55 -20.41 9.29 3.26
C ASP A 55 -21.95 9.42 3.17
N GLU A 56 -22.40 10.60 2.79
CA GLU A 56 -23.80 10.81 2.42
C GLU A 56 -24.04 10.34 0.97
N PRO A 57 -25.13 9.67 0.66
CA PRO A 57 -26.37 9.48 1.46
C PRO A 57 -26.37 8.26 2.40
N ARG A 58 -25.22 7.53 2.53
CA ARG A 58 -25.18 6.28 3.29
C ARG A 58 -25.09 6.47 4.80
N GLU A 59 -24.98 7.70 5.28
CA GLU A 59 -24.78 8.05 6.71
C GLU A 59 -23.62 7.31 7.38
N GLN A 60 -22.54 7.10 6.64
CA GLN A 60 -21.39 6.33 7.09
C GLN A 60 -20.21 7.24 7.41
N LYS A 61 -19.54 6.94 8.51
CA LYS A 61 -18.26 7.58 8.84
C LYS A 61 -17.12 6.67 8.39
N ILE A 62 -16.25 7.17 7.52
CA ILE A 62 -15.09 6.46 7.01
C ILE A 62 -13.83 7.25 7.39
N LEU A 63 -12.83 6.55 7.90
CA LEU A 63 -11.50 7.13 8.12
C LEU A 63 -10.71 7.12 6.81
N CYS A 64 -9.89 8.15 6.62
CA CYS A 64 -8.91 8.21 5.54
C CYS A 64 -7.55 8.57 6.14
N CYS A 65 -6.58 7.66 5.99
CA CYS A 65 -5.18 7.90 6.31
C CYS A 65 -4.45 8.39 5.06
N GLU A 66 -3.84 9.58 5.16
CA GLU A 66 -3.07 10.19 4.09
C GLU A 66 -1.61 10.34 4.49
N PHE A 67 -0.68 9.88 3.64
CA PHE A 67 0.75 10.18 3.75
C PHE A 67 1.07 11.44 2.94
N HIS A 68 2.01 12.25 3.43
CA HIS A 68 2.42 13.49 2.75
C HIS A 68 3.92 13.81 2.92
N THR A 69 4.74 12.81 3.17
CA THR A 69 6.19 12.90 3.05
C THR A 69 6.61 13.04 1.59
N LYS A 70 7.88 13.34 1.32
CA LYS A 70 8.41 13.32 -0.05
C LYS A 70 8.23 11.93 -0.66
N ALA A 71 7.59 11.86 -1.83
CA ALA A 71 7.21 10.62 -2.51
C ALA A 71 6.37 9.66 -1.66
N ASN A 72 5.75 10.15 -0.59
CA ASN A 72 5.02 9.37 0.41
C ASN A 72 5.86 8.22 0.99
N ALA A 73 7.18 8.47 1.19
CA ALA A 73 8.06 7.53 1.87
C ALA A 73 7.59 7.32 3.32
N LEU A 74 7.61 6.06 3.75
CA LEU A 74 7.07 5.65 5.04
C LEU A 74 8.18 5.66 6.10
N ASN A 75 8.15 6.67 6.95
CA ASN A 75 8.98 6.77 8.15
C ASN A 75 8.19 6.37 9.40
N ALA A 76 8.83 6.38 10.56
CA ALA A 76 8.20 6.01 11.83
C ALA A 76 6.94 6.84 12.15
N ASP A 77 6.94 8.15 11.80
CA ASP A 77 5.79 9.02 12.05
C ASP A 77 4.60 8.73 11.14
N ALA A 78 4.86 8.35 9.86
CA ALA A 78 3.81 7.89 8.96
C ALA A 78 3.16 6.59 9.47
N MET A 79 3.99 5.64 9.92
CA MET A 79 3.50 4.36 10.46
C MET A 79 2.74 4.55 11.77
N LYS A 80 3.15 5.49 12.62
CA LYS A 80 2.42 5.84 13.85
C LYS A 80 1.01 6.36 13.56
N ILE A 81 0.84 7.22 12.55
CA ILE A 81 -0.49 7.71 12.15
C ILE A 81 -1.32 6.58 11.52
N LEU A 82 -0.71 5.68 10.74
CA LEU A 82 -1.40 4.51 10.22
C LEU A 82 -1.91 3.62 11.35
N GLU A 83 -1.07 3.34 12.34
CA GLU A 83 -1.44 2.56 13.53
C GLU A 83 -2.57 3.24 14.31
N GLU A 84 -2.46 4.56 14.59
CA GLU A 84 -3.52 5.34 15.24
C GLU A 84 -4.84 5.31 14.43
N SER A 85 -4.76 5.29 13.10
CA SER A 85 -5.96 5.18 12.25
C SER A 85 -6.72 3.87 12.50
N VAL A 86 -5.99 2.78 12.69
CA VAL A 86 -6.59 1.48 13.03
C VAL A 86 -7.13 1.46 14.46
N ASP A 87 -6.40 2.02 15.43
CA ASP A 87 -6.88 2.11 16.80
C ASP A 87 -8.20 2.90 16.89
N ARG A 88 -8.32 4.00 16.14
CA ARG A 88 -9.59 4.76 16.03
C ARG A 88 -10.68 3.97 15.32
N LEU A 89 -10.33 3.22 14.28
CA LEU A 89 -11.28 2.34 13.58
C LEU A 89 -11.90 1.33 14.53
N GLU A 90 -11.11 0.75 15.44
CA GLU A 90 -11.58 -0.25 16.40
C GLU A 90 -12.43 0.35 17.53
N GLN A 91 -12.08 1.52 18.02
CA GLN A 91 -12.70 2.13 19.20
C GLN A 91 -13.97 2.94 18.89
N ASP A 92 -14.01 3.59 17.71
CA ASP A 92 -15.04 4.53 17.36
C ASP A 92 -16.07 3.96 16.37
N ASN A 93 -17.17 4.67 16.15
CA ASN A 93 -18.23 4.26 15.23
C ASN A 93 -17.88 4.55 13.76
N TYR A 94 -16.74 4.06 13.29
CA TYR A 94 -16.35 4.09 11.87
C TYR A 94 -16.72 2.79 11.17
N GLN A 95 -16.97 2.87 9.86
CA GLN A 95 -17.37 1.72 9.04
C GLN A 95 -16.18 1.06 8.34
N GLY A 96 -15.09 1.76 8.20
CA GLY A 96 -13.86 1.28 7.58
C GLY A 96 -12.80 2.36 7.51
N LEU A 97 -11.60 1.96 7.07
CA LEU A 97 -10.43 2.81 6.86
C LEU A 97 -10.02 2.75 5.40
N VAL A 98 -9.78 3.90 4.79
CA VAL A 98 -9.16 4.01 3.46
C VAL A 98 -7.76 4.60 3.62
N VAL A 99 -6.75 3.97 3.03
CA VAL A 99 -5.41 4.56 2.88
C VAL A 99 -5.34 5.16 1.47
N TYR A 100 -5.21 6.48 1.39
CA TYR A 100 -5.29 7.21 0.12
C TYR A 100 -4.45 8.47 0.10
N ASN A 101 -3.80 8.76 -1.02
CA ASN A 101 -3.06 9.98 -1.27
C ASN A 101 -3.46 10.60 -2.62
N GLU A 102 -3.70 11.90 -2.64
CA GLU A 102 -3.90 12.62 -3.92
C GLU A 102 -2.60 12.91 -4.66
N ALA A 103 -1.44 12.69 -4.03
CA ALA A 103 -0.14 12.81 -4.65
C ALA A 103 0.04 11.88 -5.85
N MET A 104 1.09 12.10 -6.66
CA MET A 104 1.37 11.29 -7.85
C MET A 104 1.47 9.80 -7.53
N ASN A 105 2.06 9.45 -6.39
CA ASN A 105 2.31 8.07 -5.95
C ASN A 105 1.55 7.76 -4.67
N PHE A 106 1.17 6.50 -4.52
CA PHE A 106 0.67 5.98 -3.25
C PHE A 106 1.80 5.99 -2.20
N SER A 107 2.90 5.31 -2.49
CA SER A 107 4.13 5.35 -1.67
C SER A 107 5.30 4.75 -2.44
N ALA A 108 6.47 5.38 -2.33
CA ALA A 108 7.73 4.86 -2.85
C ALA A 108 8.43 3.88 -1.89
N GLY A 109 7.78 3.47 -0.79
CA GLY A 109 8.32 2.51 0.17
C GLY A 109 8.83 3.13 1.47
N ALA A 110 9.59 2.34 2.23
CA ALA A 110 10.18 2.77 3.49
C ALA A 110 11.20 3.91 3.30
N ASP A 111 11.34 4.77 4.32
CA ASP A 111 12.36 5.82 4.30
C ASP A 111 13.75 5.24 4.58
N LEU A 112 14.48 4.98 3.51
CA LEU A 112 15.83 4.42 3.58
C LEU A 112 16.83 5.34 4.31
N ASN A 113 16.61 6.67 4.31
CA ASN A 113 17.53 7.58 5.02
C ASN A 113 17.50 7.33 6.53
N THR A 114 16.34 7.01 7.08
CA THR A 114 16.21 6.62 8.49
C THR A 114 17.01 5.35 8.77
N MET A 115 16.90 4.33 7.92
CA MET A 115 17.63 3.06 8.10
C MET A 115 19.14 3.24 7.95
N ILE A 116 19.58 3.99 6.93
CA ILE A 116 21.01 4.29 6.70
C ILE A 116 21.57 5.05 7.91
N GLY A 117 20.87 6.08 8.39
CA GLY A 117 21.34 6.86 9.55
C GLY A 117 21.49 6.01 10.82
N LEU A 118 20.59 5.04 11.06
CA LEU A 118 20.72 4.10 12.17
C LEU A 118 21.90 3.11 11.95
N ALA A 119 22.07 2.64 10.72
CA ALA A 119 23.17 1.73 10.37
C ALA A 119 24.55 2.40 10.50
N ASP A 120 24.68 3.66 10.07
CA ASP A 120 25.94 4.44 10.18
C ASP A 120 26.43 4.57 11.62
N VAL A 121 25.50 4.70 12.57
CA VAL A 121 25.82 4.74 14.01
C VAL A 121 25.76 3.36 14.68
N LYS A 122 25.55 2.30 13.90
CA LYS A 122 25.42 0.90 14.37
C LYS A 122 24.30 0.70 15.40
N ASP A 123 23.23 1.46 15.31
CA ASP A 123 22.05 1.29 16.16
C ASP A 123 21.13 0.19 15.60
N TRP A 124 21.58 -1.06 15.73
CA TRP A 124 20.82 -2.22 15.29
C TRP A 124 19.48 -2.39 16.04
N LYS A 125 19.42 -1.94 17.30
CA LYS A 125 18.17 -1.94 18.07
C LYS A 125 17.17 -0.93 17.54
N GLY A 126 17.65 0.22 17.08
CA GLY A 126 16.82 1.22 16.41
C GLY A 126 16.23 0.68 15.10
N ILE A 127 17.02 -0.04 14.30
CA ILE A 127 16.55 -0.72 13.08
C ILE A 127 15.50 -1.78 13.41
N ASP A 128 15.78 -2.66 14.37
CA ASP A 128 14.85 -3.70 14.82
C ASP A 128 13.52 -3.10 15.28
N LYS A 129 13.59 -2.03 16.08
CA LYS A 129 12.40 -1.30 16.51
C LYS A 129 11.63 -0.70 15.33
N TYR A 130 12.32 -0.06 14.39
CA TYR A 130 11.67 0.54 13.20
C TYR A 130 10.92 -0.52 12.39
N LEU A 131 11.55 -1.67 12.15
CA LEU A 131 10.94 -2.78 11.41
C LEU A 131 9.76 -3.39 12.20
N SER A 132 9.92 -3.57 13.51
CA SER A 132 8.85 -4.11 14.37
C SER A 132 7.64 -3.18 14.43
N ASP A 133 7.84 -1.87 14.54
CA ASP A 133 6.76 -0.88 14.53
C ASP A 133 6.05 -0.88 13.16
N PHE A 134 6.81 -0.97 12.06
CA PHE A 134 6.25 -1.06 10.71
C PHE A 134 5.39 -2.32 10.53
N GLN A 135 5.92 -3.48 10.93
CA GLN A 135 5.18 -4.75 10.89
C GLN A 135 3.92 -4.69 11.77
N SER A 136 4.03 -4.10 12.96
CA SER A 136 2.89 -3.96 13.87
C SER A 136 1.75 -3.16 13.24
N ALA A 137 2.02 -2.01 12.66
CA ALA A 137 1.02 -1.18 12.00
C ALA A 137 0.34 -1.93 10.83
N CYS A 138 1.13 -2.62 10.00
CA CYS A 138 0.62 -3.44 8.92
C CYS A 138 -0.25 -4.60 9.42
N MET A 139 0.19 -5.29 10.46
CA MET A 139 -0.55 -6.42 11.05
C MET A 139 -1.84 -5.96 11.73
N LYS A 140 -1.84 -4.84 12.45
CA LYS A 140 -3.06 -4.25 13.00
C LYS A 140 -4.07 -3.95 11.89
N MET A 141 -3.62 -3.34 10.79
CA MET A 141 -4.49 -3.03 9.67
C MET A 141 -5.06 -4.29 9.01
N LYS A 142 -4.23 -5.32 8.79
CA LYS A 142 -4.67 -6.58 8.18
C LYS A 142 -5.73 -7.30 8.99
N TYR A 143 -5.58 -7.32 10.31
CA TYR A 143 -6.46 -8.04 11.23
C TYR A 143 -7.47 -7.14 11.93
N ALA A 144 -7.71 -5.93 11.41
CA ALA A 144 -8.75 -5.05 11.92
C ALA A 144 -10.13 -5.71 11.85
N SER A 145 -10.98 -5.44 12.85
CA SER A 145 -12.34 -6.00 12.91
C SER A 145 -13.31 -5.40 11.88
N LYS A 146 -12.87 -4.33 11.21
CA LYS A 146 -13.63 -3.60 10.19
C LYS A 146 -12.80 -3.48 8.91
N PRO A 147 -13.44 -3.33 7.73
CA PRO A 147 -12.74 -3.34 6.45
C PRO A 147 -11.74 -2.19 6.32
N THR A 148 -10.59 -2.51 5.75
CA THR A 148 -9.56 -1.56 5.34
C THR A 148 -9.38 -1.63 3.82
N VAL A 149 -9.22 -0.49 3.16
CA VAL A 149 -9.08 -0.41 1.70
C VAL A 149 -7.90 0.48 1.34
N SER A 150 -7.01 0.00 0.50
CA SER A 150 -5.96 0.84 -0.12
C SER A 150 -6.43 1.38 -1.45
N ALA A 151 -6.34 2.70 -1.64
CA ALA A 151 -6.67 3.38 -2.89
C ALA A 151 -5.38 3.83 -3.59
N VAL A 152 -4.88 3.01 -4.51
CA VAL A 152 -3.54 3.06 -5.06
C VAL A 152 -3.50 3.78 -6.40
N ALA A 153 -2.60 4.77 -6.54
CA ALA A 153 -2.25 5.38 -7.81
C ALA A 153 -0.73 5.62 -7.90
N GLY A 154 -0.17 5.51 -9.10
CA GLY A 154 1.27 5.62 -9.31
C GLY A 154 2.04 4.50 -8.61
N LEU A 155 3.15 4.84 -7.97
CA LEU A 155 3.98 3.84 -7.29
C LEU A 155 3.35 3.40 -5.97
N ALA A 156 3.27 2.08 -5.77
CA ALA A 156 3.13 1.41 -4.49
C ALA A 156 4.16 0.27 -4.49
N ILE A 157 5.38 0.59 -4.09
CA ILE A 157 6.54 -0.32 -4.18
C ILE A 157 7.22 -0.48 -2.83
N GLY A 158 7.89 -1.61 -2.63
CA GLY A 158 8.53 -1.93 -1.36
C GLY A 158 7.56 -1.81 -0.19
N GLY A 159 7.95 -1.12 0.89
CA GLY A 159 7.07 -0.85 2.03
C GLY A 159 5.72 -0.23 1.67
N GLY A 160 5.63 0.53 0.56
CA GLY A 160 4.36 1.05 0.05
C GLY A 160 3.43 -0.05 -0.44
N PHE A 161 3.96 -1.05 -1.11
CA PHE A 161 3.19 -2.23 -1.47
C PHE A 161 2.88 -3.09 -0.24
N GLU A 162 3.81 -3.19 0.72
CA GLU A 162 3.57 -3.92 1.98
C GLU A 162 2.39 -3.36 2.77
N VAL A 163 2.21 -2.03 2.79
CA VAL A 163 1.00 -1.40 3.35
C VAL A 163 -0.22 -1.70 2.49
N ALA A 164 -0.13 -1.49 1.17
CA ALA A 164 -1.27 -1.66 0.27
C ALA A 164 -1.81 -3.10 0.26
N CYS A 165 -0.93 -4.10 0.23
CA CYS A 165 -1.31 -5.52 0.12
C CYS A 165 -1.88 -6.12 1.41
N GLN A 166 -1.76 -5.43 2.53
CA GLN A 166 -2.30 -5.89 3.82
C GLN A 166 -3.66 -5.26 4.17
N THR A 167 -4.25 -4.47 3.28
CA THR A 167 -5.65 -4.07 3.41
C THR A 167 -6.59 -5.21 2.97
N SER A 168 -7.84 -5.13 3.39
CA SER A 168 -8.88 -6.12 3.03
C SER A 168 -9.18 -6.12 1.53
N LYS A 169 -8.98 -4.98 0.86
CA LYS A 169 -9.22 -4.79 -0.56
C LYS A 169 -8.31 -3.70 -1.11
N MET A 170 -7.79 -3.92 -2.31
CA MET A 170 -7.08 -2.89 -3.07
C MET A 170 -7.98 -2.34 -4.18
N VAL A 171 -8.06 -1.01 -4.26
CA VAL A 171 -8.60 -0.30 -5.43
C VAL A 171 -7.44 0.41 -6.09
N ALA A 172 -7.12 0.08 -7.33
CA ALA A 172 -5.95 0.63 -8.00
C ALA A 172 -6.32 1.38 -9.28
N HIS A 173 -5.68 2.51 -9.51
CA HIS A 173 -5.73 3.17 -10.82
C HIS A 173 -4.96 2.34 -11.85
N MET A 174 -5.41 2.34 -13.12
CA MET A 174 -4.82 1.52 -14.17
C MET A 174 -3.31 1.74 -14.39
N ASN A 175 -2.79 2.93 -14.10
CA ASN A 175 -1.35 3.26 -14.19
C ASN A 175 -0.58 3.04 -12.88
N SER A 176 -1.07 2.17 -11.99
CA SER A 176 -0.35 1.83 -10.77
C SER A 176 0.79 0.87 -11.05
N THR A 177 1.93 1.12 -10.39
CA THR A 177 3.08 0.22 -10.38
C THR A 177 3.18 -0.45 -9.01
N LEU A 178 3.14 -1.78 -9.00
CA LEU A 178 3.13 -2.60 -7.79
C LEU A 178 4.35 -3.53 -7.77
N GLY A 179 4.98 -3.71 -6.63
CA GLY A 179 6.08 -4.67 -6.49
C GLY A 179 6.83 -4.58 -5.18
N LEU A 180 7.59 -5.63 -4.90
CA LEU A 180 8.57 -5.71 -3.81
C LEU A 180 9.96 -5.59 -4.45
N VAL A 181 10.64 -4.48 -4.21
CA VAL A 181 11.86 -4.07 -4.95
C VAL A 181 13.08 -3.91 -4.03
N GLU A 182 12.97 -4.36 -2.81
CA GLU A 182 13.97 -4.18 -1.75
C GLU A 182 15.33 -4.75 -2.14
N THR A 183 15.36 -5.87 -2.86
CA THR A 183 16.59 -6.52 -3.36
C THR A 183 17.41 -5.60 -4.27
N GLY A 184 16.78 -4.68 -4.99
CA GLY A 184 17.45 -3.66 -5.79
C GLY A 184 18.32 -2.67 -4.99
N VAL A 185 18.17 -2.66 -3.66
CA VAL A 185 18.95 -1.84 -2.72
C VAL A 185 19.61 -2.67 -1.62
N GLY A 186 19.77 -3.99 -1.85
CA GLY A 186 20.45 -4.91 -0.93
C GLY A 186 19.66 -5.25 0.34
N LEU A 187 18.34 -5.16 0.29
CA LEU A 187 17.44 -5.46 1.40
C LEU A 187 16.41 -6.54 1.00
N VAL A 188 15.68 -7.03 1.99
CA VAL A 188 14.49 -7.88 1.78
C VAL A 188 13.25 -7.20 2.33
N PRO A 189 12.04 -7.51 1.83
CA PRO A 189 10.81 -6.93 2.34
C PRO A 189 10.65 -7.17 3.84
N GLY A 190 10.68 -6.09 4.63
CA GLY A 190 10.70 -6.12 6.09
C GLY A 190 9.36 -5.84 6.77
N GLY A 191 8.37 -5.28 6.05
CA GLY A 191 7.05 -4.91 6.59
C GLY A 191 6.00 -6.02 6.50
N GLY A 192 6.39 -7.22 6.06
CA GLY A 192 5.51 -8.39 5.93
C GLY A 192 5.20 -8.83 4.50
N GLY A 193 5.83 -8.21 3.50
CA GLY A 193 5.63 -8.51 2.08
C GLY A 193 5.95 -9.95 1.71
N CYS A 194 7.06 -10.51 2.22
CA CYS A 194 7.43 -11.91 2.01
C CYS A 194 6.32 -12.87 2.46
N LYS A 195 5.86 -12.70 3.70
CA LYS A 195 4.79 -13.53 4.28
C LYS A 195 3.48 -13.37 3.49
N GLU A 196 3.13 -12.14 3.16
CA GLU A 196 1.87 -11.83 2.48
C GLU A 196 1.86 -12.40 1.06
N LEU A 197 2.96 -12.25 0.33
CA LEU A 197 3.05 -12.79 -1.01
C LEU A 197 3.04 -14.31 -1.00
N LEU A 198 3.77 -14.95 -0.08
CA LEU A 198 3.73 -16.40 0.07
C LEU A 198 2.30 -16.87 0.38
N TRP A 199 1.58 -16.19 1.28
CA TRP A 199 0.19 -16.51 1.58
C TRP A 199 -0.70 -16.46 0.35
N ARG A 200 -0.56 -15.42 -0.50
CA ARG A 200 -1.32 -15.29 -1.75
C ARG A 200 -1.02 -16.41 -2.75
N TRP A 201 0.24 -16.86 -2.79
CA TRP A 201 0.63 -17.95 -3.69
C TRP A 201 0.16 -19.32 -3.20
N VAL A 202 0.21 -19.62 -1.91
CA VAL A 202 -0.29 -20.90 -1.38
C VAL A 202 -1.83 -21.03 -1.46
N GLN A 203 -2.57 -19.94 -1.66
CA GLN A 203 -4.00 -19.99 -1.93
C GLN A 203 -4.34 -20.38 -3.38
N ASP A 204 -3.37 -20.36 -4.28
CA ASP A 204 -3.58 -20.78 -5.66
C ASP A 204 -3.77 -22.29 -5.75
N LYS A 205 -4.74 -22.74 -6.55
CA LYS A 205 -5.05 -24.17 -6.74
C LYS A 205 -3.83 -25.00 -7.15
N LYS A 206 -2.87 -24.37 -7.83
CA LYS A 206 -1.62 -25.03 -8.26
C LYS A 206 -0.68 -25.33 -7.11
N TYR A 207 -0.71 -24.50 -6.03
CA TYR A 207 0.27 -24.53 -4.95
C TYR A 207 -0.31 -24.89 -3.58
N VAL A 208 -1.63 -25.06 -3.47
CA VAL A 208 -2.32 -25.32 -2.19
C VAL A 208 -1.82 -26.58 -1.48
N ASN A 209 -1.28 -27.53 -2.23
CA ASN A 209 -0.70 -28.78 -1.69
C ASN A 209 0.85 -28.82 -1.83
N ASP A 210 1.47 -27.74 -2.28
CA ASP A 210 2.91 -27.65 -2.50
C ASP A 210 3.41 -26.22 -2.15
N HIS A 211 3.48 -25.96 -0.85
CA HIS A 211 3.94 -24.66 -0.34
C HIS A 211 5.42 -24.39 -0.64
N ASP A 212 6.21 -25.45 -0.87
CA ASP A 212 7.62 -25.31 -1.25
C ASP A 212 7.77 -24.71 -2.65
N GLN A 213 6.95 -25.14 -3.60
CA GLN A 213 6.93 -24.53 -4.94
C GLN A 213 6.39 -23.10 -4.90
N ALA A 214 5.42 -22.80 -4.03
CA ALA A 214 4.98 -21.43 -3.82
C ALA A 214 6.12 -20.56 -3.27
N ALA A 215 6.92 -21.07 -2.32
CA ALA A 215 8.06 -20.36 -1.76
C ALA A 215 9.14 -20.07 -2.81
N LEU A 216 9.45 -21.03 -3.69
CA LEU A 216 10.38 -20.82 -4.82
C LEU A 216 9.85 -19.76 -5.79
N GLN A 217 8.56 -19.77 -6.10
CA GLN A 217 7.96 -18.76 -6.96
C GLN A 217 8.03 -17.36 -6.35
N VAL A 218 7.79 -17.25 -5.03
CA VAL A 218 7.90 -15.97 -4.29
C VAL A 218 9.35 -15.52 -4.22
N PHE A 219 10.29 -16.44 -4.02
CA PHE A 219 11.72 -16.15 -4.03
C PHE A 219 12.15 -15.54 -5.37
N ASP A 220 11.73 -16.10 -6.51
CA ASP A 220 12.01 -15.53 -7.82
C ASP A 220 11.42 -14.11 -7.97
N ILE A 221 10.15 -13.91 -7.59
CA ILE A 221 9.48 -12.62 -7.72
C ILE A 221 10.20 -11.53 -6.89
N ILE A 222 10.54 -11.84 -5.64
CA ILE A 222 11.19 -10.89 -4.72
C ILE A 222 12.68 -10.76 -5.08
N GLY A 223 13.37 -11.88 -5.31
CA GLY A 223 14.80 -11.91 -5.61
C GLY A 223 15.16 -11.12 -6.87
N TYR A 224 14.35 -11.19 -7.91
CA TYR A 224 14.53 -10.37 -9.11
C TYR A 224 13.89 -8.99 -9.03
N GLY A 225 13.31 -8.59 -7.89
CA GLY A 225 12.66 -7.29 -7.71
C GLY A 225 11.57 -7.01 -8.76
N LEU A 226 10.77 -8.03 -9.11
CA LEU A 226 9.80 -7.89 -10.18
C LEU A 226 8.74 -6.84 -9.85
N MET A 227 8.44 -6.02 -10.84
CA MET A 227 7.39 -4.99 -10.78
C MET A 227 6.33 -5.24 -11.84
N ALA A 228 5.13 -4.79 -11.55
CA ALA A 228 4.03 -4.76 -12.50
C ALA A 228 3.57 -3.31 -12.70
N HIS A 229 3.45 -2.86 -13.94
CA HIS A 229 3.12 -1.49 -14.31
C HIS A 229 1.63 -1.25 -14.58
N SER A 230 0.81 -2.21 -14.22
CA SER A 230 -0.66 -2.09 -14.21
C SER A 230 -1.28 -3.16 -13.30
N PRO A 231 -2.51 -2.94 -12.79
CA PRO A 231 -3.23 -3.97 -12.04
C PRO A 231 -3.37 -5.30 -12.81
N LEU A 232 -3.59 -5.25 -14.11
CA LEU A 232 -3.73 -6.46 -14.94
C LEU A 232 -2.42 -7.25 -15.03
N GLN A 233 -1.28 -6.57 -15.16
CA GLN A 233 0.03 -7.21 -15.10
C GLN A 233 0.33 -7.75 -13.70
N ALA A 234 -0.07 -7.02 -12.66
CA ALA A 234 0.16 -7.36 -11.27
C ALA A 234 -0.54 -8.65 -10.81
N LYS A 235 -1.63 -9.05 -11.47
CA LYS A 235 -2.30 -10.33 -11.22
C LYS A 235 -1.38 -11.53 -11.44
N LYS A 236 -0.45 -11.46 -12.41
CA LYS A 236 0.49 -12.53 -12.71
C LYS A 236 1.45 -12.84 -11.56
N HIS A 237 1.75 -11.81 -10.75
CA HIS A 237 2.63 -11.92 -9.58
C HIS A 237 1.86 -11.96 -8.25
N LYS A 238 0.53 -12.01 -8.31
CA LYS A 238 -0.37 -11.92 -7.15
C LYS A 238 -0.18 -10.65 -6.31
N PHE A 239 0.39 -9.61 -6.91
CA PHE A 239 0.41 -8.28 -6.31
C PHE A 239 -0.98 -7.64 -6.30
N PHE A 240 -1.81 -8.00 -7.28
CA PHE A 240 -3.21 -7.62 -7.40
C PHE A 240 -4.06 -8.89 -7.50
N LEU A 241 -5.06 -9.04 -6.64
CA LEU A 241 -5.88 -10.24 -6.57
C LEU A 241 -7.06 -10.15 -7.55
N ASP A 242 -7.72 -11.28 -7.80
CA ASP A 242 -8.83 -11.32 -8.75
C ASP A 242 -10.06 -10.55 -8.29
N ASP A 243 -10.24 -10.44 -6.99
CA ASP A 243 -11.33 -9.70 -6.36
C ASP A 243 -10.98 -8.23 -6.05
N ASP A 244 -9.72 -7.80 -6.26
CA ASP A 244 -9.34 -6.39 -6.21
C ASP A 244 -9.93 -5.61 -7.39
N ILE A 245 -10.10 -4.31 -7.21
CA ILE A 245 -10.80 -3.45 -8.18
C ILE A 245 -9.81 -2.48 -8.84
N PHE A 246 -9.90 -2.29 -10.14
CA PHE A 246 -9.19 -1.22 -10.82
C PHE A 246 -10.13 -0.18 -11.41
N VAL A 247 -9.68 1.06 -11.46
CA VAL A 247 -10.38 2.20 -12.05
C VAL A 247 -9.57 2.80 -13.19
N LEU A 248 -10.24 3.21 -14.25
CA LEU A 248 -9.63 3.90 -15.41
C LEU A 248 -9.49 5.39 -15.16
N ASN A 249 -10.45 6.00 -14.47
CA ASN A 249 -10.42 7.40 -14.10
C ASN A 249 -9.94 7.54 -12.65
N ARG A 250 -8.78 8.20 -12.48
CA ARG A 250 -8.20 8.44 -11.17
C ARG A 250 -9.11 9.24 -10.24
N ASP A 251 -9.94 10.10 -10.77
CA ASP A 251 -10.87 10.93 -10.00
C ASP A 251 -11.95 10.10 -9.30
N ASN A 252 -12.18 8.86 -9.74
CA ASN A 252 -13.12 7.92 -9.12
C ASN A 252 -12.46 7.03 -8.06
N LEU A 253 -11.14 7.12 -7.88
CA LEU A 253 -10.40 6.20 -7.02
C LEU A 253 -10.87 6.25 -5.56
N LEU A 254 -11.00 7.44 -4.98
CA LEU A 254 -11.43 7.61 -3.59
C LEU A 254 -12.89 7.17 -3.38
N VAL A 255 -13.76 7.50 -4.33
CA VAL A 255 -15.18 7.09 -4.26
C VAL A 255 -15.31 5.59 -4.35
N GLU A 256 -14.56 4.95 -5.25
CA GLU A 256 -14.58 3.51 -5.36
C GLU A 256 -14.04 2.82 -4.09
N ALA A 257 -13.01 3.38 -3.46
CA ALA A 257 -12.53 2.87 -2.17
C ALA A 257 -13.62 2.96 -1.08
N PHE A 258 -14.41 4.04 -1.03
CA PHE A 258 -15.56 4.14 -0.12
C PHE A 258 -16.67 3.15 -0.46
N ASN A 259 -16.93 2.91 -1.75
CA ASN A 259 -17.87 1.88 -2.19
C ASN A 259 -17.44 0.50 -1.69
N GLN A 260 -16.15 0.17 -1.79
CA GLN A 260 -15.62 -1.11 -1.33
C GLN A 260 -15.72 -1.26 0.20
N VAL A 261 -15.45 -0.20 1.00
CA VAL A 261 -15.72 -0.21 2.44
C VAL A 261 -17.19 -0.55 2.70
N SER A 262 -18.11 0.10 1.98
CA SER A 262 -19.56 -0.09 2.17
C SER A 262 -20.02 -1.50 1.78
N LEU A 263 -19.44 -2.08 0.73
CA LEU A 263 -19.74 -3.44 0.30
C LEU A 263 -19.21 -4.49 1.29
N LEU A 264 -17.99 -4.29 1.76
CA LEU A 264 -17.34 -5.24 2.65
C LEU A 264 -17.93 -5.26 4.06
N LYS A 265 -18.39 -4.12 4.61
CA LYS A 265 -18.82 -4.03 6.01
C LYS A 265 -19.88 -5.04 6.40
N SER A 266 -20.75 -5.42 5.47
CA SER A 266 -21.82 -6.40 5.73
C SER A 266 -21.24 -7.80 5.72
N GLY A 267 -21.15 -8.41 6.89
CA GLY A 267 -20.58 -9.75 7.05
C GLY A 267 -19.04 -9.79 7.07
N TYR A 268 -18.37 -8.65 7.20
CA TYR A 268 -16.92 -8.62 7.33
C TYR A 268 -16.44 -9.34 8.58
N SER A 269 -15.41 -10.14 8.41
CA SER A 269 -14.62 -10.71 9.49
C SER A 269 -13.14 -10.56 9.14
N ALA A 270 -12.32 -10.27 10.16
CA ALA A 270 -10.88 -10.24 9.98
C ALA A 270 -10.38 -11.59 9.44
N PRO A 271 -9.38 -11.60 8.53
CA PRO A 271 -8.84 -12.85 8.00
C PRO A 271 -8.16 -13.66 9.09
N GLU A 272 -8.13 -14.98 8.93
CA GLU A 272 -7.34 -15.85 9.78
C GLU A 272 -5.83 -15.65 9.53
N LYS A 273 -5.02 -15.91 10.58
CA LYS A 273 -3.56 -15.90 10.42
C LYS A 273 -3.13 -17.05 9.52
N PRO A 274 -2.24 -16.79 8.54
CA PRO A 274 -1.79 -17.82 7.62
C PRO A 274 -1.03 -18.94 8.34
N LYS A 275 -1.21 -20.16 7.83
CA LYS A 275 -0.45 -21.34 8.25
C LYS A 275 0.33 -21.84 7.04
N PHE A 276 1.63 -22.07 7.22
CA PHE A 276 2.51 -22.58 6.18
C PHE A 276 3.06 -23.96 6.57
N THR A 277 3.21 -24.82 5.58
CA THR A 277 3.92 -26.09 5.70
C THR A 277 5.07 -26.06 4.70
N LEU A 278 6.28 -25.84 5.19
CA LEU A 278 7.50 -25.75 4.39
C LEU A 278 8.48 -26.83 4.85
N SER A 279 9.14 -27.53 3.89
CA SER A 279 10.13 -28.55 4.20
C SER A 279 11.44 -27.96 4.77
N GLY A 280 11.66 -26.68 4.58
CA GLY A 280 12.81 -25.94 5.13
C GLY A 280 14.13 -26.25 4.41
N PRO A 281 14.88 -27.33 4.79
CA PRO A 281 16.22 -27.56 4.27
C PRO A 281 16.31 -27.72 2.76
N GLU A 282 15.41 -28.50 2.17
CA GLU A 282 15.42 -28.74 0.72
C GLU A 282 15.13 -27.46 -0.10
N VAL A 283 14.17 -26.66 0.33
CA VAL A 283 13.83 -25.40 -0.32
C VAL A 283 14.95 -24.39 -0.14
N LYS A 284 15.53 -24.28 1.07
CA LYS A 284 16.70 -23.44 1.32
C LYS A 284 17.84 -23.80 0.38
N GLU A 285 18.16 -25.09 0.22
CA GLU A 285 19.24 -25.52 -0.65
C GLU A 285 18.97 -25.12 -2.12
N LYS A 286 17.74 -25.33 -2.61
CA LYS A 286 17.38 -24.90 -3.98
C LYS A 286 17.53 -23.40 -4.18
N MET A 287 17.09 -22.57 -3.22
CA MET A 287 17.26 -21.11 -3.27
C MET A 287 18.74 -20.73 -3.26
N HIS A 288 19.52 -21.36 -2.38
CA HIS A 288 20.96 -21.10 -2.27
C HIS A 288 21.71 -21.44 -3.57
N GLN A 289 21.38 -22.55 -4.24
CA GLN A 289 21.98 -22.91 -5.53
C GLN A 289 21.68 -21.87 -6.63
N VAL A 290 20.48 -21.27 -6.64
CA VAL A 290 20.16 -20.17 -7.56
C VAL A 290 21.04 -18.95 -7.27
N LEU A 291 21.22 -18.59 -6.00
CA LEU A 291 22.07 -17.44 -5.60
C LEU A 291 23.54 -17.67 -6.00
N LEU A 292 24.10 -18.87 -5.76
CA LEU A 292 25.46 -19.24 -6.18
C LEU A 292 25.63 -19.14 -7.70
N ASP A 293 24.66 -19.59 -8.48
CA ASP A 293 24.69 -19.47 -9.96
C ASP A 293 24.67 -17.99 -10.40
N LEU A 294 23.86 -17.15 -9.74
CA LEU A 294 23.81 -15.72 -10.03
C LEU A 294 25.11 -14.99 -9.64
N GLU A 295 25.73 -15.36 -8.52
CA GLU A 295 27.04 -14.84 -8.11
C GLU A 295 28.12 -15.23 -9.10
N GLN A 296 28.17 -16.50 -9.50
CA GLN A 296 29.12 -16.99 -10.50
C GLN A 296 28.98 -16.24 -11.86
N LYS A 297 27.75 -15.89 -12.22
CA LYS A 297 27.43 -15.05 -13.39
C LYS A 297 27.70 -13.56 -13.17
N LYS A 298 28.14 -13.15 -11.98
CA LYS A 298 28.38 -11.76 -11.58
C LYS A 298 27.16 -10.86 -11.72
N ILE A 299 25.97 -11.42 -11.49
CA ILE A 299 24.69 -10.70 -11.46
C ILE A 299 24.44 -10.14 -10.08
N ILE A 300 24.86 -10.85 -9.03
CA ILE A 300 24.78 -10.45 -7.63
C ILE A 300 26.18 -10.54 -6.98
N PHE A 301 26.31 -10.04 -5.76
CA PHE A 301 27.55 -10.07 -4.98
C PHE A 301 27.48 -11.13 -3.87
N GLY A 302 28.62 -11.53 -3.31
CA GLY A 302 28.67 -12.49 -2.20
C GLY A 302 27.80 -12.09 -1.00
N TYR A 303 27.67 -10.80 -0.73
CA TYR A 303 26.75 -10.27 0.28
C TYR A 303 25.27 -10.66 0.04
N ASP A 304 24.87 -10.79 -1.21
CA ASP A 304 23.47 -11.13 -1.55
C ASP A 304 23.23 -12.66 -1.41
N VAL A 305 24.29 -13.47 -1.29
CA VAL A 305 24.22 -14.93 -1.10
C VAL A 305 24.07 -15.29 0.37
N ASP A 306 24.68 -14.54 1.28
CA ASP A 306 24.68 -14.77 2.73
C ASP A 306 23.35 -14.39 3.37
#